data_c411dc289136b8572019ecfd1afcacb3
#
_entry.id   c411dc289136b8572019ecfd1afcacb3
#
_cell.length_a   1.000
_cell.length_b   1.000
_cell.length_c   1.000
_cell.angle_alpha   90.00
_cell.angle_beta   90.00
_cell.angle_gamma   90.00
#
_symmetry.space_group_name_H-M   'P 1'
#
loop_
_entity.id
_entity.type
_entity.pdbx_description
1 polymer ?
#
loop_
_entity_poly.entity_id
_entity_poly.type
_entity_poly.pdbx_seq_one_letter_code
_entity_poly.pdbx_strand_id
1 'polypeptide(L)'
;MQNKWEFTKSSGQIKGISDGSIESFNRNILESLARETCQNSLDAAISDDPVEVFFDLEYIESCHFPGYNDYLNMIEKSKEFWSNNEKALNALEKADKTLHESKLPVLVIKDYNTKGIEGPYSNSYFSPWQSITVLDGGSTKRGNTGGSYGIGKNAPYAASTLRAVFYRTYNKDNEWAYQGISRFVSFKDDQNFTTSGFGYYGNDNQKPINNIPELDDITKRKKYGSDVFVFGFCGDNNWKTDILKAILINFVISIYEEKLKVYVDDIEISKNTLNVLINEYVKNNKRELMNCYSTYQVLTSQNTEVFYKDFHEMGKLELKVLIDPNLNLDKKCLRTRETGMKLFNQGKISKSIPFAAILSLRGEVLGKYFLKLEPPTHDSWDVDRAPNKAQAEQYIDEIQKWEKEIIIKKGAKTSFGDISVSGLSQNLAINGGYSSSKKIDALSETVNDIYCSKAK
;
A
#
# COMPACT_ATOMS: atom_id res chain seq x y z
N MET A 1 21.11 1.73 -33.17
CA MET A 1 19.85 2.51 -33.18
C MET A 1 19.87 3.41 -31.98
N GLN A 2 19.44 4.65 -32.12
CA GLN A 2 19.40 5.60 -31.00
C GLN A 2 18.12 5.37 -30.21
N ASN A 3 18.19 5.26 -28.89
CA ASN A 3 17.02 5.18 -28.03
C ASN A 3 16.21 6.47 -28.13
N LYS A 4 14.89 6.37 -28.23
CA LYS A 4 13.99 7.51 -28.40
C LYS A 4 12.64 7.24 -27.72
N TRP A 5 11.85 8.29 -27.56
CA TRP A 5 10.44 8.17 -27.20
C TRP A 5 9.60 7.82 -28.43
N GLU A 6 8.83 6.74 -28.32
CA GLU A 6 7.84 6.33 -29.32
C GLU A 6 6.44 6.36 -28.70
N PHE A 7 5.53 7.13 -29.29
CA PHE A 7 4.14 7.20 -28.85
C PHE A 7 3.27 6.35 -29.78
N THR A 8 2.48 5.45 -29.17
CA THR A 8 1.63 4.54 -29.94
C THR A 8 0.51 5.28 -30.66
N LYS A 9 0.18 4.84 -31.87
CA LYS A 9 -0.95 5.39 -32.62
C LYS A 9 -2.27 4.98 -31.98
N SER A 10 -3.21 5.90 -31.92
CA SER A 10 -4.56 5.64 -31.45
C SER A 10 -5.38 4.93 -32.51
N SER A 11 -6.23 4.01 -32.11
CA SER A 11 -7.25 3.38 -32.97
C SER A 11 -8.57 4.16 -33.00
N GLY A 12 -8.54 5.46 -32.70
CA GLY A 12 -9.70 6.36 -32.73
C GLY A 12 -10.09 6.97 -31.39
N GLN A 13 -9.51 6.50 -30.29
CA GLN A 13 -9.71 7.11 -28.97
C GLN A 13 -8.73 8.27 -28.75
N ILE A 14 -9.18 9.31 -28.05
CA ILE A 14 -8.36 10.46 -27.63
C ILE A 14 -8.25 10.42 -26.11
N LYS A 15 -7.02 10.31 -25.60
CA LYS A 15 -6.71 10.34 -24.17
C LYS A 15 -6.52 11.77 -23.73
N GLY A 16 -7.40 12.25 -22.85
CA GLY A 16 -7.26 13.53 -22.16
C GLY A 16 -6.41 13.46 -20.91
N ILE A 17 -6.21 14.61 -20.27
CA ILE A 17 -5.41 14.73 -19.05
C ILE A 17 -6.08 14.05 -17.83
N SER A 18 -7.40 13.96 -17.83
CA SER A 18 -8.17 13.31 -16.77
C SER A 18 -8.16 11.80 -16.95
N ASP A 19 -7.16 11.15 -16.37
CA ASP A 19 -7.03 9.70 -16.32
C ASP A 19 -7.48 9.22 -14.93
N GLY A 20 -8.67 8.60 -14.86
CA GLY A 20 -9.25 8.14 -13.60
C GLY A 20 -8.37 7.14 -12.84
N SER A 21 -7.55 6.36 -13.56
CA SER A 21 -6.62 5.41 -12.94
C SER A 21 -5.44 6.10 -12.23
N ILE A 22 -5.07 7.31 -12.67
CA ILE A 22 -4.03 8.14 -12.05
C ILE A 22 -4.68 9.12 -11.05
N GLU A 23 -5.79 9.75 -11.41
CA GLU A 23 -6.48 10.72 -10.55
C GLU A 23 -7.02 10.11 -9.25
N SER A 24 -7.25 8.81 -9.20
CA SER A 24 -7.65 8.12 -7.96
C SER A 24 -6.63 8.26 -6.82
N PHE A 25 -5.37 8.53 -7.15
CA PHE A 25 -4.28 8.74 -6.19
C PHE A 25 -4.11 10.20 -5.74
N ASN A 26 -4.74 11.17 -6.41
CA ASN A 26 -4.49 12.60 -6.18
C ASN A 26 -4.75 13.08 -4.75
N ARG A 27 -5.55 12.38 -3.95
CA ARG A 27 -5.82 12.76 -2.56
C ARG A 27 -4.66 12.45 -1.62
N ASN A 28 -3.94 11.34 -1.85
CA ASN A 28 -2.85 10.87 -1.00
C ASN A 28 -1.76 10.22 -1.88
N ILE A 29 -1.14 11.01 -2.75
CA ILE A 29 -0.18 10.53 -3.75
C ILE A 29 0.97 9.78 -3.10
N LEU A 30 1.63 10.39 -2.10
CA LEU A 30 2.83 9.84 -1.47
C LEU A 30 2.51 8.63 -0.60
N GLU A 31 1.37 8.65 0.11
CA GLU A 31 0.90 7.48 0.85
C GLU A 31 0.67 6.28 -0.08
N SER A 32 -0.03 6.51 -1.19
CA SER A 32 -0.31 5.47 -2.17
C SER A 32 0.98 4.95 -2.82
N LEU A 33 1.89 5.84 -3.19
CA LEU A 33 3.19 5.49 -3.77
C LEU A 33 4.00 4.60 -2.81
N ALA A 34 4.17 5.03 -1.56
CA ALA A 34 4.91 4.29 -0.54
C ALA A 34 4.27 2.91 -0.26
N ARG A 35 2.93 2.88 -0.13
CA ARG A 35 2.18 1.67 0.13
C ARG A 35 2.32 0.64 -0.99
N GLU A 36 2.07 1.05 -2.24
CA GLU A 36 2.14 0.16 -3.40
C GLU A 36 3.57 -0.35 -3.64
N THR A 37 4.56 0.52 -3.50
CA THR A 37 5.96 0.13 -3.70
C THR A 37 6.41 -0.88 -2.66
N CYS A 38 6.25 -0.59 -1.37
CA CYS A 38 6.66 -1.51 -0.30
C CYS A 38 5.87 -2.83 -0.34
N GLN A 39 4.58 -2.80 -0.70
CA GLN A 39 3.80 -4.00 -0.90
C GLN A 39 4.37 -4.86 -2.02
N ASN A 40 4.66 -4.26 -3.19
CA ASN A 40 5.21 -4.99 -4.33
C ASN A 40 6.57 -5.60 -4.01
N SER A 41 7.41 -4.88 -3.28
CA SER A 41 8.73 -5.36 -2.85
C SER A 41 8.62 -6.51 -1.85
N LEU A 42 7.73 -6.42 -0.85
CA LEU A 42 7.46 -7.53 0.09
C LEU A 42 6.93 -8.79 -0.62
N ASP A 43 6.06 -8.62 -1.61
CA ASP A 43 5.51 -9.72 -2.41
C ASP A 43 6.58 -10.38 -3.32
N ALA A 44 7.71 -9.71 -3.55
CA ALA A 44 8.82 -10.17 -4.37
C ALA A 44 10.04 -10.67 -3.56
N ALA A 45 9.94 -10.78 -2.23
CA ALA A 45 11.02 -11.23 -1.36
C ALA A 45 11.60 -12.59 -1.80
N ILE A 46 12.94 -12.74 -1.67
CA ILE A 46 13.67 -13.97 -2.06
C ILE A 46 14.24 -14.75 -0.89
N SER A 47 14.29 -14.16 0.30
CA SER A 47 14.80 -14.81 1.52
C SER A 47 14.05 -14.31 2.74
N ASP A 48 14.36 -14.89 3.90
CA ASP A 48 13.82 -14.45 5.20
C ASP A 48 14.48 -13.17 5.72
N ASP A 49 15.57 -12.69 5.10
CA ASP A 49 16.16 -11.41 5.41
C ASP A 49 15.17 -10.26 5.06
N PRO A 50 15.26 -9.12 5.73
CA PRO A 50 14.41 -7.98 5.42
C PRO A 50 14.50 -7.55 3.95
N VAL A 51 13.37 -7.28 3.33
CA VAL A 51 13.33 -6.51 2.09
C VAL A 51 13.73 -5.08 2.42
N GLU A 52 14.69 -4.53 1.71
CA GLU A 52 15.12 -3.14 1.86
C GLU A 52 14.53 -2.29 0.75
N VAL A 53 13.87 -1.18 1.11
CA VAL A 53 13.29 -0.22 0.15
C VAL A 53 13.85 1.17 0.44
N PHE A 54 14.30 1.85 -0.61
CA PHE A 54 14.89 3.19 -0.53
C PHE A 54 14.04 4.17 -1.33
N PHE A 55 13.82 5.35 -0.77
CA PHE A 55 13.21 6.51 -1.42
C PHE A 55 14.22 7.64 -1.38
N ASP A 56 14.90 7.90 -2.48
CA ASP A 56 15.94 8.92 -2.58
C ASP A 56 15.52 10.01 -3.58
N LEU A 57 15.60 11.27 -3.18
CA LEU A 57 15.34 12.39 -4.08
C LEU A 57 16.64 12.93 -4.66
N GLU A 58 16.79 12.73 -5.96
CA GLU A 58 17.94 13.17 -6.73
C GLU A 58 17.58 14.36 -7.63
N TYR A 59 18.59 15.15 -7.98
CA TYR A 59 18.45 16.29 -8.89
C TYR A 59 19.46 16.16 -10.01
N ILE A 60 18.98 15.97 -11.22
CA ILE A 60 19.83 15.92 -12.43
C ILE A 60 19.72 17.21 -13.23
N GLU A 61 20.67 17.49 -14.11
CA GLU A 61 20.48 18.50 -15.15
C GLU A 61 19.34 18.05 -16.07
N SER A 62 18.39 18.94 -16.39
CA SER A 62 17.20 18.55 -17.15
C SER A 62 17.53 17.97 -18.53
N CYS A 63 18.61 18.42 -19.17
CA CYS A 63 19.07 17.86 -20.45
C CYS A 63 19.54 16.39 -20.34
N HIS A 64 19.77 15.87 -19.15
CA HIS A 64 20.07 14.45 -18.90
C HIS A 64 18.81 13.60 -18.73
N PHE A 65 17.60 14.18 -18.87
CA PHE A 65 16.40 13.37 -18.98
C PHE A 65 16.46 12.51 -20.25
N PRO A 66 16.29 11.17 -20.17
CA PRO A 66 16.43 10.32 -21.33
C PRO A 66 15.42 10.69 -22.44
N GLY A 67 15.94 11.06 -23.62
CA GLY A 67 15.12 11.55 -24.74
C GLY A 67 14.53 12.95 -24.53
N TYR A 68 15.26 13.83 -23.86
CA TYR A 68 14.87 15.19 -23.53
C TYR A 68 14.23 15.97 -24.70
N ASN A 69 14.90 16.01 -25.85
CA ASN A 69 14.40 16.75 -27.03
C ASN A 69 13.10 16.13 -27.60
N ASP A 70 13.02 14.80 -27.63
CA ASP A 70 11.82 14.10 -28.10
C ASP A 70 10.62 14.43 -27.20
N TYR A 71 10.87 14.48 -25.88
CA TYR A 71 9.82 14.76 -24.91
C TYR A 71 9.36 16.19 -24.93
N LEU A 72 10.26 17.17 -25.12
CA LEU A 72 9.90 18.57 -25.34
C LEU A 72 9.03 18.74 -26.59
N ASN A 73 9.43 18.13 -27.72
CA ASN A 73 8.67 18.14 -28.96
C ASN A 73 7.26 17.55 -28.77
N MET A 74 7.14 16.46 -27.97
CA MET A 74 5.83 15.90 -27.60
C MET A 74 4.98 16.89 -26.81
N ILE A 75 5.55 17.61 -25.85
CA ILE A 75 4.83 18.61 -25.05
C ILE A 75 4.33 19.75 -25.94
N GLU A 76 5.18 20.27 -26.85
CA GLU A 76 4.81 21.34 -27.77
C GLU A 76 3.62 20.93 -28.67
N LYS A 77 3.71 19.77 -29.32
CA LYS A 77 2.62 19.21 -30.13
C LYS A 77 1.35 18.98 -29.33
N SER A 78 1.50 18.56 -28.08
CA SER A 78 0.36 18.38 -27.18
C SER A 78 -0.31 19.71 -26.84
N LYS A 79 0.44 20.79 -26.61
CA LYS A 79 -0.10 22.13 -26.36
C LYS A 79 -0.92 22.65 -27.58
N GLU A 80 -0.42 22.44 -28.79
CA GLU A 80 -1.15 22.79 -30.02
C GLU A 80 -2.47 22.01 -30.11
N PHE A 81 -2.41 20.67 -29.90
CA PHE A 81 -3.58 19.79 -29.98
C PHE A 81 -4.65 20.11 -28.93
N TRP A 82 -4.24 20.51 -27.74
CA TRP A 82 -5.13 20.81 -26.61
C TRP A 82 -5.34 22.29 -26.38
N SER A 83 -5.06 23.15 -27.36
CA SER A 83 -5.12 24.64 -27.29
C SER A 83 -6.44 25.18 -26.72
N ASN A 84 -7.55 24.47 -26.89
CA ASN A 84 -8.89 24.86 -26.43
C ASN A 84 -9.28 24.17 -25.11
N ASN A 85 -8.36 23.48 -24.39
CA ASN A 85 -8.65 22.77 -23.13
C ASN A 85 -7.74 23.27 -22.01
N GLU A 86 -8.26 24.20 -21.20
CA GLU A 86 -7.52 24.86 -20.12
C GLU A 86 -6.87 23.87 -19.13
N LYS A 87 -7.60 22.81 -18.73
CA LYS A 87 -7.07 21.81 -17.79
C LYS A 87 -5.85 21.07 -18.37
N ALA A 88 -5.92 20.71 -19.64
CA ALA A 88 -4.81 20.05 -20.32
C ALA A 88 -3.63 20.99 -20.53
N LEU A 89 -3.90 22.24 -20.96
CA LEU A 89 -2.86 23.27 -21.11
C LEU A 89 -2.10 23.54 -19.81
N ASN A 90 -2.80 23.74 -18.70
CA ASN A 90 -2.18 23.98 -17.39
C ASN A 90 -1.24 22.84 -16.99
N ALA A 91 -1.63 21.58 -17.26
CA ALA A 91 -0.78 20.43 -16.97
C ALA A 91 0.45 20.36 -17.90
N LEU A 92 0.27 20.66 -19.18
CA LEU A 92 1.33 20.69 -20.19
C LEU A 92 2.31 21.83 -19.93
N GLU A 93 1.85 23.01 -19.57
CA GLU A 93 2.69 24.16 -19.20
C GLU A 93 3.52 23.86 -17.94
N LYS A 94 2.91 23.17 -16.95
CA LYS A 94 3.65 22.73 -15.76
C LYS A 94 4.75 21.75 -16.13
N ALA A 95 4.47 20.79 -17.00
CA ALA A 95 5.46 19.82 -17.47
C ALA A 95 6.58 20.49 -18.26
N ASP A 96 6.24 21.39 -19.16
CA ASP A 96 7.15 22.18 -19.96
C ASP A 96 8.09 23.02 -19.07
N LYS A 97 7.52 23.77 -18.13
CA LYS A 97 8.30 24.54 -17.15
C LYS A 97 9.26 23.64 -16.38
N THR A 98 8.80 22.47 -15.92
CA THR A 98 9.63 21.53 -15.17
C THR A 98 10.83 21.03 -15.96
N LEU A 99 10.67 20.77 -17.28
CA LEU A 99 11.79 20.37 -18.14
C LEU A 99 12.74 21.52 -18.48
N HIS A 100 12.26 22.77 -18.50
CA HIS A 100 13.10 23.94 -18.77
C HIS A 100 13.83 24.46 -17.50
N GLU A 101 13.56 23.94 -16.31
CA GLU A 101 14.34 24.24 -15.13
C GLU A 101 15.77 23.65 -15.29
N SER A 102 16.76 24.29 -14.69
CA SER A 102 18.15 23.81 -14.78
C SER A 102 18.34 22.43 -14.17
N LYS A 103 17.54 22.10 -13.15
CA LYS A 103 17.59 20.81 -12.44
C LYS A 103 16.20 20.18 -12.36
N LEU A 104 16.14 18.92 -12.72
CA LEU A 104 14.93 18.09 -12.71
C LEU A 104 14.94 17.19 -11.47
N PRO A 105 13.93 17.27 -10.60
CA PRO A 105 13.80 16.36 -9.48
C PRO A 105 13.41 14.94 -9.95
N VAL A 106 14.08 13.93 -9.41
CA VAL A 106 13.83 12.52 -9.69
C VAL A 106 13.72 11.77 -8.38
N LEU A 107 12.54 11.27 -8.04
CA LEU A 107 12.42 10.33 -6.94
C LEU A 107 12.82 8.95 -7.42
N VAL A 108 13.88 8.41 -6.84
CA VAL A 108 14.39 7.07 -7.13
C VAL A 108 13.93 6.12 -6.02
N ILE A 109 13.14 5.11 -6.40
CA ILE A 109 12.69 4.09 -5.46
C ILE A 109 13.38 2.79 -5.82
N LYS A 110 14.15 2.21 -4.87
CA LYS A 110 14.96 1.01 -5.08
C LYS A 110 14.57 -0.06 -4.08
N ASP A 111 14.51 -1.31 -4.53
CA ASP A 111 14.38 -2.44 -3.61
C ASP A 111 15.57 -3.40 -3.70
N TYR A 112 15.82 -4.11 -2.61
CA TYR A 112 16.82 -5.17 -2.49
C TYR A 112 16.25 -6.34 -1.71
N ASN A 113 16.88 -7.51 -1.83
CA ASN A 113 16.38 -8.78 -1.34
C ASN A 113 15.04 -9.16 -1.99
N THR A 114 14.87 -8.77 -3.25
CA THR A 114 13.72 -9.09 -4.11
C THR A 114 14.20 -9.79 -5.36
N LYS A 115 13.30 -10.55 -6.00
CA LYS A 115 13.61 -11.25 -7.25
C LYS A 115 13.74 -10.34 -8.47
N GLY A 116 13.49 -9.04 -8.32
CA GLY A 116 13.36 -8.09 -9.42
C GLY A 116 12.10 -8.32 -10.26
N ILE A 117 12.00 -7.65 -11.41
CA ILE A 117 10.87 -7.79 -12.32
C ILE A 117 11.23 -8.82 -13.39
N GLU A 118 10.49 -9.94 -13.40
CA GLU A 118 10.77 -11.09 -14.26
C GLU A 118 10.19 -10.91 -15.67
N GLY A 119 10.82 -11.53 -16.67
CA GLY A 119 10.35 -11.66 -18.04
C GLY A 119 10.33 -10.39 -18.89
N PRO A 120 11.36 -9.51 -18.83
CA PRO A 120 11.42 -8.32 -19.66
C PRO A 120 11.50 -8.64 -21.15
N TYR A 121 12.16 -9.73 -21.51
CA TYR A 121 12.31 -10.20 -22.90
C TYR A 121 11.37 -11.35 -23.27
N SER A 122 10.39 -11.62 -22.40
CA SER A 122 9.38 -12.65 -22.66
C SER A 122 8.46 -12.27 -23.82
N ASN A 123 8.14 -13.24 -24.67
CA ASN A 123 7.10 -13.07 -25.70
C ASN A 123 5.67 -13.13 -25.13
N SER A 124 5.51 -13.39 -23.84
CA SER A 124 4.21 -13.39 -23.17
C SER A 124 3.77 -11.98 -22.82
N TYR A 125 2.62 -11.55 -23.30
CA TYR A 125 1.97 -10.30 -22.88
C TYR A 125 1.59 -10.27 -21.39
N PHE A 126 1.73 -11.40 -20.69
CA PHE A 126 1.39 -11.57 -19.28
C PHE A 126 2.60 -11.82 -18.40
N SER A 127 3.81 -11.42 -18.81
CA SER A 127 4.96 -11.42 -17.90
C SER A 127 4.82 -10.32 -16.83
N PRO A 128 5.49 -10.43 -15.67
CA PRO A 128 5.54 -9.37 -14.68
C PRO A 128 6.00 -8.03 -15.26
N TRP A 129 7.00 -8.03 -16.14
CA TRP A 129 7.48 -6.84 -16.85
C TRP A 129 6.38 -6.20 -17.72
N GLN A 130 5.72 -7.00 -18.56
CA GLN A 130 4.62 -6.52 -19.41
C GLN A 130 3.44 -6.00 -18.58
N SER A 131 3.19 -6.62 -17.43
CA SER A 131 2.15 -6.17 -16.50
C SER A 131 2.40 -4.76 -15.96
N ILE A 132 3.64 -4.38 -15.75
CA ILE A 132 4.00 -3.04 -15.23
C ILE A 132 4.08 -2.03 -16.39
N THR A 133 4.60 -2.43 -17.53
CA THR A 133 4.97 -1.51 -18.61
C THR A 133 3.85 -1.31 -19.64
N VAL A 134 3.19 -2.37 -20.10
CA VAL A 134 2.28 -2.33 -21.26
C VAL A 134 0.83 -2.60 -20.87
N LEU A 135 0.58 -3.59 -19.99
CA LEU A 135 -0.78 -4.01 -19.68
C LEU A 135 -1.54 -2.90 -18.95
N ASP A 136 -2.68 -2.47 -19.44
CA ASP A 136 -3.56 -1.51 -18.78
C ASP A 136 -4.77 -2.22 -18.15
N GLY A 137 -5.11 -1.83 -16.89
CA GLY A 137 -6.26 -2.38 -16.18
C GLY A 137 -6.18 -3.87 -15.82
N GLY A 138 -4.99 -4.49 -15.78
CA GLY A 138 -4.81 -5.90 -15.46
C GLY A 138 -3.58 -6.19 -14.63
N SER A 139 -3.53 -7.39 -14.03
CA SER A 139 -2.38 -7.92 -13.28
C SER A 139 -2.15 -9.38 -13.62
N THR A 140 -0.90 -9.79 -13.69
CA THR A 140 -0.49 -11.19 -13.96
C THR A 140 -0.06 -11.93 -12.70
N LYS A 141 -0.15 -11.29 -11.54
CA LYS A 141 0.27 -11.89 -10.27
C LYS A 141 -0.57 -13.13 -9.95
N ARG A 142 0.10 -14.27 -9.75
CA ARG A 142 -0.48 -15.55 -9.33
C ARG A 142 -0.09 -15.81 -7.87
N GLY A 143 -1.02 -16.28 -7.04
CA GLY A 143 -0.75 -16.68 -5.65
C GLY A 143 -1.20 -15.68 -4.59
N ASN A 144 -0.49 -15.63 -3.44
CA ASN A 144 -0.79 -14.77 -2.27
C ASN A 144 -0.34 -13.31 -2.44
N THR A 145 0.10 -12.92 -3.64
CA THR A 145 0.63 -11.59 -3.87
C THR A 145 -0.49 -10.57 -4.05
N GLY A 146 -0.42 -9.47 -3.32
CA GLY A 146 -1.32 -8.32 -3.47
C GLY A 146 -1.15 -7.62 -4.83
N GLY A 147 -2.12 -6.82 -5.25
CA GLY A 147 -2.06 -6.08 -6.52
C GLY A 147 -2.75 -6.77 -7.68
N SER A 148 -3.89 -7.43 -7.44
CA SER A 148 -4.69 -8.16 -8.43
C SER A 148 -5.29 -7.31 -9.54
N TYR A 149 -5.32 -5.97 -9.40
CA TYR A 149 -6.05 -5.07 -10.32
C TYR A 149 -5.16 -4.22 -11.21
N GLY A 150 -3.83 -4.20 -10.98
CA GLY A 150 -2.91 -3.38 -11.78
C GLY A 150 -3.13 -1.87 -11.69
N ILE A 151 -3.91 -1.39 -10.70
CA ILE A 151 -4.18 0.03 -10.49
C ILE A 151 -2.99 0.69 -9.79
N GLY A 152 -2.40 0.03 -8.80
CA GLY A 152 -1.30 0.54 -7.98
C GLY A 152 -0.07 0.98 -8.76
N LYS A 153 0.20 0.34 -9.91
CA LYS A 153 1.27 0.74 -10.83
C LYS A 153 1.14 2.18 -11.37
N ASN A 154 -0.02 2.83 -11.18
CA ASN A 154 -0.25 4.20 -11.64
C ASN A 154 0.15 5.25 -10.58
N ALA A 155 0.42 4.87 -9.32
CA ALA A 155 0.86 5.79 -8.27
C ALA A 155 2.14 6.57 -8.64
N PRO A 156 3.19 5.98 -9.25
CA PRO A 156 4.36 6.73 -9.68
C PRO A 156 4.04 7.83 -10.70
N TYR A 157 3.09 7.59 -11.62
CA TYR A 157 2.68 8.61 -12.60
C TYR A 157 1.92 9.76 -11.94
N ALA A 158 1.15 9.50 -10.88
CA ALA A 158 0.50 10.55 -10.11
C ALA A 158 1.52 11.47 -9.43
N ALA A 159 2.66 10.92 -9.00
CA ALA A 159 3.76 11.66 -8.36
C ALA A 159 4.70 12.39 -9.35
N SER A 160 4.44 12.31 -10.66
CA SER A 160 5.25 12.91 -11.73
C SER A 160 4.51 14.04 -12.45
N THR A 161 5.07 15.24 -12.50
CA THR A 161 4.56 16.32 -13.34
C THR A 161 4.68 16.02 -14.84
N LEU A 162 5.68 15.22 -15.19
CA LEU A 162 5.92 14.77 -16.56
C LEU A 162 5.10 13.56 -16.94
N ARG A 163 4.46 12.87 -15.98
CA ARG A 163 3.83 11.59 -16.21
C ARG A 163 4.78 10.56 -16.86
N ALA A 164 6.09 10.71 -16.59
CA ALA A 164 7.17 9.88 -17.11
C ALA A 164 7.84 9.11 -15.97
N VAL A 165 7.83 7.80 -16.10
CA VAL A 165 8.40 6.87 -15.12
C VAL A 165 9.31 5.89 -15.85
N PHE A 166 10.51 5.68 -15.31
CA PHE A 166 11.40 4.66 -15.81
C PHE A 166 11.50 3.50 -14.83
N TYR A 167 11.54 2.31 -15.39
CA TYR A 167 11.75 1.06 -14.65
C TYR A 167 13.09 0.47 -15.05
N ARG A 168 13.82 -0.01 -14.04
CA ARG A 168 15.03 -0.82 -14.21
C ARG A 168 14.89 -2.08 -13.37
N THR A 169 15.31 -3.21 -13.91
CA THR A 169 15.41 -4.46 -13.15
C THR A 169 16.76 -5.13 -13.36
N TYR A 170 17.28 -5.72 -12.31
CA TYR A 170 18.25 -6.80 -12.36
C TYR A 170 17.62 -7.98 -11.62
N ASN A 171 17.10 -8.94 -12.38
CA ASN A 171 16.29 -10.01 -11.82
C ASN A 171 17.13 -11.26 -11.49
N LYS A 172 16.52 -12.21 -10.77
CA LYS A 172 17.17 -13.46 -10.35
C LYS A 172 17.61 -14.36 -11.52
N ASP A 173 17.09 -14.13 -12.74
CA ASP A 173 17.47 -14.84 -13.96
C ASP A 173 18.70 -14.16 -14.63
N ASN A 174 19.33 -13.20 -13.93
CA ASN A 174 20.46 -12.37 -14.39
C ASN A 174 20.13 -11.50 -15.61
N GLU A 175 18.88 -11.14 -15.81
CA GLU A 175 18.46 -10.24 -16.86
C GLU A 175 18.49 -8.79 -16.38
N TRP A 176 19.09 -7.92 -17.19
CA TRP A 176 19.02 -6.46 -17.07
C TRP A 176 18.01 -5.91 -18.06
N ALA A 177 17.11 -5.06 -17.59
CA ALA A 177 16.18 -4.39 -18.48
C ALA A 177 15.83 -3.00 -17.97
N TYR A 178 15.68 -2.06 -18.92
CA TYR A 178 15.34 -0.67 -18.70
C TYR A 178 14.22 -0.27 -19.67
N GLN A 179 13.26 0.50 -19.19
CA GLN A 179 12.24 1.09 -20.07
C GLN A 179 11.64 2.33 -19.43
N GLY A 180 11.50 3.41 -20.23
CA GLY A 180 10.72 4.57 -19.84
C GLY A 180 9.30 4.45 -20.36
N ILE A 181 8.33 4.91 -19.58
CA ILE A 181 6.91 4.93 -19.94
C ILE A 181 6.34 6.29 -19.63
N SER A 182 5.64 6.86 -20.62
CA SER A 182 4.86 8.09 -20.48
C SER A 182 3.37 7.76 -20.54
N ARG A 183 2.59 8.37 -19.63
CA ARG A 183 1.13 8.27 -19.60
C ARG A 183 0.54 9.67 -19.54
N PHE A 184 0.56 10.36 -20.67
CA PHE A 184 0.16 11.78 -20.70
C PHE A 184 -1.14 11.99 -21.48
N VAL A 185 -1.09 12.71 -22.60
CA VAL A 185 -2.25 13.05 -23.43
C VAL A 185 -2.01 12.64 -24.87
N SER A 186 -3.08 12.46 -25.63
CA SER A 186 -2.98 12.30 -27.08
C SER A 186 -2.55 13.60 -27.75
N PHE A 187 -1.80 13.48 -28.85
CA PHE A 187 -1.38 14.59 -29.69
C PHE A 187 -1.24 14.12 -31.14
N LYS A 188 -0.95 15.02 -32.07
CA LYS A 188 -0.63 14.68 -33.46
C LYS A 188 0.87 14.47 -33.62
N ASP A 189 1.28 13.30 -34.14
CA ASP A 189 2.66 13.02 -34.51
C ASP A 189 3.07 13.73 -35.81
N ASP A 190 4.34 13.61 -36.22
CA ASP A 190 4.88 14.22 -37.45
C ASP A 190 4.20 13.76 -38.74
N GLN A 191 3.52 12.60 -38.68
CA GLN A 191 2.75 12.05 -39.79
C GLN A 191 1.26 12.42 -39.72
N ASN A 192 0.90 13.32 -38.78
CA ASN A 192 -0.48 13.75 -38.52
C ASN A 192 -1.41 12.63 -37.99
N PHE A 193 -0.87 11.53 -37.47
CA PHE A 193 -1.66 10.52 -36.75
C PHE A 193 -1.91 10.95 -35.32
N THR A 194 -3.10 10.66 -34.80
CA THR A 194 -3.39 10.84 -33.37
C THR A 194 -2.71 9.75 -32.57
N THR A 195 -1.97 10.14 -31.54
CA THR A 195 -1.35 9.20 -30.59
C THR A 195 -2.34 8.75 -29.52
N SER A 196 -2.05 7.62 -28.86
CA SER A 196 -2.85 7.12 -27.74
C SER A 196 -2.59 7.84 -26.40
N GLY A 197 -1.57 8.73 -26.34
CA GLY A 197 -1.08 9.33 -25.09
C GLY A 197 -0.20 8.40 -24.24
N PHE A 198 0.13 7.20 -24.75
CA PHE A 198 1.12 6.30 -24.17
C PHE A 198 2.41 6.35 -24.99
N GLY A 199 3.51 6.63 -24.30
CA GLY A 199 4.86 6.67 -24.87
C GLY A 199 5.77 5.66 -24.20
N TYR A 200 6.72 5.17 -24.97
CA TYR A 200 7.76 4.22 -24.51
C TYR A 200 9.13 4.74 -24.92
N TYR A 201 10.05 4.80 -23.97
CA TYR A 201 11.45 5.06 -24.22
C TYR A 201 12.22 3.76 -24.24
N GLY A 202 12.83 3.42 -25.35
CA GLY A 202 13.54 2.18 -25.48
C GLY A 202 13.97 1.92 -26.92
N ASN A 203 13.99 0.65 -27.26
CA ASN A 203 14.34 0.19 -28.61
C ASN A 203 13.06 0.11 -29.49
N ASP A 204 13.26 -0.07 -30.80
CA ASP A 204 12.18 -0.29 -31.77
C ASP A 204 11.17 -1.34 -31.26
N ASN A 205 9.90 -1.11 -31.53
CA ASN A 205 8.76 -1.93 -31.09
C ASN A 205 8.49 -1.91 -29.56
N GLN A 206 8.82 -0.81 -28.88
CA GLN A 206 8.48 -0.61 -27.46
C GLN A 206 9.08 -1.68 -26.53
N LYS A 207 10.18 -2.30 -26.95
CA LYS A 207 10.89 -3.30 -26.17
C LYS A 207 11.81 -2.65 -25.15
N PRO A 208 12.05 -3.32 -24.02
CA PRO A 208 13.05 -2.86 -23.07
C PRO A 208 14.44 -2.92 -23.70
N ILE A 209 15.30 -2.08 -23.18
CA ILE A 209 16.75 -2.05 -23.51
C ILE A 209 17.56 -2.50 -22.32
N ASN A 210 18.80 -2.87 -22.54
CA ASN A 210 19.65 -3.41 -21.49
C ASN A 210 20.54 -2.36 -20.81
N ASN A 211 20.46 -1.12 -21.25
CA ASN A 211 21.21 -0.01 -20.67
C ASN A 211 20.59 1.35 -20.99
N ILE A 212 20.47 2.22 -19.98
CA ILE A 212 20.22 3.66 -20.09
C ILE A 212 21.27 4.34 -19.21
N PRO A 213 22.39 4.85 -19.80
CA PRO A 213 23.51 5.43 -19.03
C PRO A 213 23.07 6.53 -18.07
N GLU A 214 22.13 7.37 -18.47
CA GLU A 214 21.61 8.47 -17.65
C GLU A 214 20.99 7.98 -16.33
N LEU A 215 20.36 6.79 -16.31
CA LEU A 215 19.84 6.19 -15.08
C LEU A 215 20.94 5.60 -14.21
N ASP A 216 21.98 5.04 -14.84
CA ASP A 216 23.13 4.48 -14.12
C ASP A 216 24.02 5.58 -13.54
N ASP A 217 24.00 6.79 -14.12
CA ASP A 217 24.65 7.97 -13.55
C ASP A 217 23.94 8.48 -12.29
N ILE A 218 22.59 8.34 -12.22
CA ILE A 218 21.84 8.67 -11.02
C ILE A 218 22.13 7.67 -9.91
N THR A 219 22.02 6.37 -10.20
CA THR A 219 22.27 5.32 -9.20
C THR A 219 22.70 4.01 -9.86
N LYS A 220 23.72 3.35 -9.28
CA LYS A 220 24.23 2.06 -9.75
C LYS A 220 23.59 0.92 -8.96
N ARG A 221 23.24 -0.15 -9.65
CA ARG A 221 22.72 -1.39 -9.04
C ARG A 221 23.75 -2.51 -9.15
N LYS A 222 23.91 -3.30 -8.08
CA LYS A 222 24.83 -4.45 -8.05
C LYS A 222 24.16 -5.74 -7.58
N LYS A 223 22.96 -5.65 -6.99
CA LYS A 223 22.21 -6.79 -6.44
C LYS A 223 20.85 -6.88 -7.13
N TYR A 224 20.23 -8.05 -7.07
CA TYR A 224 18.88 -8.26 -7.57
C TYR A 224 17.87 -7.29 -6.97
N GLY A 225 16.89 -6.94 -7.77
CA GLY A 225 15.79 -6.05 -7.41
C GLY A 225 15.35 -5.16 -8.55
N SER A 226 14.54 -4.16 -8.22
CA SER A 226 13.99 -3.21 -9.17
C SER A 226 14.21 -1.76 -8.73
N ASP A 227 14.22 -0.86 -9.71
CA ASP A 227 14.24 0.58 -9.48
C ASP A 227 13.11 1.24 -10.28
N VAL A 228 12.50 2.23 -9.65
CA VAL A 228 11.48 3.09 -10.26
C VAL A 228 11.99 4.53 -10.18
N PHE A 229 12.14 5.18 -11.33
CA PHE A 229 12.56 6.57 -11.42
C PHE A 229 11.35 7.42 -11.79
N VAL A 230 10.92 8.29 -10.88
CA VAL A 230 9.80 9.20 -11.07
C VAL A 230 10.34 10.57 -11.45
N PHE A 231 10.39 10.86 -12.75
CA PHE A 231 10.92 12.12 -13.26
C PHE A 231 9.92 13.27 -13.10
N GLY A 232 10.44 14.45 -12.77
CA GLY A 232 9.60 15.58 -12.44
C GLY A 232 8.77 15.32 -11.18
N PHE A 233 9.39 14.77 -10.14
CA PHE A 233 8.72 14.48 -8.88
C PHE A 233 8.05 15.71 -8.29
N CYS A 234 6.77 15.60 -7.93
CA CYS A 234 5.94 16.71 -7.50
C CYS A 234 5.74 16.81 -5.98
N GLY A 235 6.56 16.10 -5.19
CA GLY A 235 6.56 16.23 -3.73
C GLY A 235 6.98 17.63 -3.28
N ASP A 236 6.32 18.13 -2.23
CA ASP A 236 6.70 19.37 -1.56
C ASP A 236 7.83 19.15 -0.52
N ASN A 237 8.17 20.18 0.24
CA ASN A 237 9.22 20.11 1.27
C ASN A 237 8.93 19.07 2.38
N ASN A 238 7.70 18.57 2.50
CA ASN A 238 7.30 17.60 3.53
C ASN A 238 7.31 16.15 3.00
N TRP A 239 7.70 15.92 1.76
CA TRP A 239 7.61 14.61 1.11
C TRP A 239 8.22 13.46 1.92
N LYS A 240 9.36 13.70 2.58
CA LYS A 240 10.01 12.70 3.47
C LYS A 240 9.10 12.33 4.63
N THR A 241 8.53 13.33 5.30
CA THR A 241 7.63 13.14 6.44
C THR A 241 6.35 12.43 6.02
N ASP A 242 5.81 12.71 4.85
CA ASP A 242 4.59 12.09 4.35
C ASP A 242 4.82 10.63 3.96
N ILE A 243 5.93 10.31 3.28
CA ILE A 243 6.33 8.92 3.02
C ILE A 243 6.61 8.19 4.34
N LEU A 244 7.35 8.77 5.28
CA LEU A 244 7.63 8.19 6.59
C LEU A 244 6.33 7.84 7.33
N LYS A 245 5.38 8.78 7.41
CA LYS A 245 4.07 8.52 8.03
C LYS A 245 3.33 7.39 7.33
N ALA A 246 3.32 7.37 6.00
CA ALA A 246 2.70 6.32 5.22
C ALA A 246 3.29 4.94 5.53
N ILE A 247 4.62 4.85 5.65
CA ILE A 247 5.33 3.62 6.03
C ILE A 247 4.95 3.18 7.44
N LEU A 248 5.00 4.08 8.43
CA LEU A 248 4.63 3.76 9.81
C LEU A 248 3.17 3.28 9.92
N ILE A 249 2.24 3.94 9.23
CA ILE A 249 0.81 3.57 9.26
C ILE A 249 0.56 2.19 8.65
N ASN A 250 1.23 1.86 7.54
CA ASN A 250 0.89 0.69 6.75
C ASN A 250 1.78 -0.53 7.01
N PHE A 251 3.00 -0.35 7.55
CA PHE A 251 4.01 -1.41 7.63
C PHE A 251 4.68 -1.58 9.01
N VAL A 252 4.15 -0.96 10.05
CA VAL A 252 4.75 -1.05 11.41
C VAL A 252 4.97 -2.50 11.84
N ILE A 253 4.07 -3.43 11.49
CA ILE A 253 4.19 -4.85 11.82
C ILE A 253 5.30 -5.50 10.99
N SER A 254 5.33 -5.28 9.67
CA SER A 254 6.36 -5.82 8.79
C SER A 254 7.76 -5.39 9.21
N ILE A 255 7.89 -4.14 9.67
CA ILE A 255 9.17 -3.58 10.15
C ILE A 255 9.54 -4.17 11.51
N TYR A 256 8.58 -4.27 12.44
CA TYR A 256 8.80 -4.88 13.75
C TYR A 256 9.19 -6.37 13.66
N GLU A 257 8.58 -7.09 12.72
CA GLU A 257 8.87 -8.51 12.44
C GLU A 257 10.12 -8.68 11.55
N GLU A 258 10.86 -7.59 11.24
CA GLU A 258 12.09 -7.61 10.44
C GLU A 258 11.91 -8.16 9.02
N LYS A 259 10.71 -8.06 8.46
CA LYS A 259 10.41 -8.40 7.07
C LYS A 259 10.68 -7.26 6.10
N LEU A 260 10.62 -6.01 6.60
CA LEU A 260 10.79 -4.80 5.82
C LEU A 260 11.69 -3.81 6.55
N LYS A 261 12.59 -3.19 5.81
CA LYS A 261 13.41 -2.05 6.22
C LYS A 261 13.30 -0.96 5.17
N VAL A 262 13.02 0.27 5.57
CA VAL A 262 12.82 1.36 4.63
C VAL A 262 13.77 2.50 4.94
N TYR A 263 14.29 3.12 3.89
CA TYR A 263 15.10 4.32 3.96
C TYR A 263 14.38 5.43 3.19
N VAL A 264 14.16 6.55 3.83
CA VAL A 264 13.60 7.74 3.20
C VAL A 264 14.68 8.81 3.27
N ASP A 265 15.46 8.89 2.19
CA ASP A 265 16.70 9.67 2.13
C ASP A 265 17.65 9.27 3.29
N ASP A 266 17.93 10.15 4.22
CA ASP A 266 18.78 9.93 5.39
C ASP A 266 18.07 9.24 6.58
N ILE A 267 16.76 8.99 6.51
CA ILE A 267 15.96 8.44 7.61
C ILE A 267 15.82 6.92 7.45
N GLU A 268 16.41 6.16 8.38
CA GLU A 268 16.19 4.71 8.48
C GLU A 268 14.93 4.40 9.29
N ILE A 269 14.04 3.57 8.71
CA ILE A 269 12.84 3.03 9.35
C ILE A 269 13.02 1.52 9.48
N SER A 270 13.45 1.09 10.66
CA SER A 270 13.74 -0.31 10.99
C SER A 270 13.21 -0.63 12.39
N LYS A 271 13.24 -1.89 12.78
CA LYS A 271 12.87 -2.32 14.15
C LYS A 271 13.58 -1.49 15.22
N ASN A 272 14.86 -1.17 15.01
CA ASN A 272 15.67 -0.44 15.97
C ASN A 272 15.27 1.04 16.10
N THR A 273 14.77 1.65 15.03
CA THR A 273 14.38 3.07 15.01
C THR A 273 12.89 3.29 15.28
N LEU A 274 12.04 2.25 15.18
CA LEU A 274 10.59 2.37 15.32
C LEU A 274 10.16 3.11 16.59
N ASN A 275 10.77 2.81 17.73
CA ASN A 275 10.40 3.42 19.01
C ASN A 275 10.59 4.94 18.98
N VAL A 276 11.72 5.41 18.46
CA VAL A 276 12.05 6.83 18.35
C VAL A 276 11.09 7.50 17.37
N LEU A 277 10.93 6.94 16.18
CA LEU A 277 10.08 7.51 15.12
C LEU A 277 8.60 7.59 15.54
N ILE A 278 8.06 6.54 16.17
CA ILE A 278 6.67 6.54 16.66
C ILE A 278 6.50 7.58 17.76
N ASN A 279 7.46 7.72 18.68
CA ASN A 279 7.39 8.73 19.73
C ASN A 279 7.49 10.15 19.18
N GLU A 280 8.32 10.40 18.20
CA GLU A 280 8.49 11.70 17.58
C GLU A 280 7.29 12.11 16.74
N TYR A 281 6.89 11.27 15.80
CA TYR A 281 5.87 11.60 14.81
C TYR A 281 4.43 11.34 15.28
N VAL A 282 4.21 10.37 16.19
CA VAL A 282 2.89 10.00 16.70
C VAL A 282 2.44 10.88 17.84
N LYS A 283 3.33 11.25 18.77
CA LYS A 283 2.97 12.13 19.90
C LYS A 283 2.48 13.50 19.47
N ASN A 284 2.99 14.02 18.36
CA ASN A 284 2.68 15.35 17.85
C ASN A 284 1.44 15.37 16.94
N ASN A 285 0.98 14.22 16.41
CA ASN A 285 -0.15 14.07 15.49
C ASN A 285 -1.21 13.09 16.04
N LYS A 286 -1.85 13.46 17.15
CA LYS A 286 -2.68 12.57 18.00
C LYS A 286 -3.81 11.79 17.33
N ARG A 287 -4.27 12.11 16.13
CA ARG A 287 -5.45 11.47 15.52
C ARG A 287 -5.12 10.50 14.40
N GLU A 288 -4.24 10.87 13.49
CA GLU A 288 -3.94 10.06 12.30
C GLU A 288 -3.04 8.87 12.60
N LEU A 289 -2.10 9.01 13.52
CA LEU A 289 -1.12 7.99 13.88
C LEU A 289 -1.48 7.17 15.14
N MET A 290 -2.65 7.43 15.76
CA MET A 290 -3.11 6.69 16.94
C MET A 290 -3.18 5.18 16.70
N ASN A 291 -3.59 4.77 15.49
CA ASN A 291 -3.64 3.36 15.13
C ASN A 291 -2.23 2.74 15.09
N CYS A 292 -1.24 3.47 14.55
CA CYS A 292 0.14 3.03 14.51
C CYS A 292 0.71 2.88 15.93
N TYR A 293 0.50 3.87 16.79
CA TYR A 293 0.90 3.82 18.20
C TYR A 293 0.26 2.61 18.91
N SER A 294 -1.06 2.45 18.79
CA SER A 294 -1.77 1.33 19.43
C SER A 294 -1.26 -0.03 18.93
N THR A 295 -1.01 -0.15 17.61
CA THR A 295 -0.42 -1.36 17.01
C THR A 295 0.98 -1.63 17.60
N TYR A 296 1.82 -0.60 17.70
CA TYR A 296 3.16 -0.73 18.27
C TYR A 296 3.12 -1.15 19.74
N GLN A 297 2.19 -0.62 20.53
CA GLN A 297 1.99 -1.06 21.92
C GLN A 297 1.59 -2.55 21.99
N VAL A 298 0.70 -3.02 21.11
CA VAL A 298 0.36 -4.44 21.02
C VAL A 298 1.58 -5.31 20.70
N LEU A 299 2.50 -4.84 19.86
CA LEU A 299 3.69 -5.59 19.47
C LEU A 299 4.76 -5.66 20.58
N THR A 300 4.85 -4.62 21.42
CA THR A 300 5.97 -4.45 22.36
C THR A 300 5.61 -4.68 23.82
N SER A 301 4.33 -4.61 24.18
CA SER A 301 3.89 -4.79 25.57
C SER A 301 4.00 -6.26 26.02
N GLN A 302 4.57 -6.47 27.21
CA GLN A 302 4.58 -7.77 27.85
C GLN A 302 3.18 -8.25 28.29
N ASN A 303 2.22 -7.34 28.39
CA ASN A 303 0.84 -7.63 28.72
C ASN A 303 -0.02 -8.06 27.51
N THR A 304 0.56 -8.12 26.32
CA THR A 304 -0.13 -8.61 25.13
C THR A 304 -0.34 -10.11 25.21
N GLU A 305 -1.60 -10.53 25.09
CA GLU A 305 -1.97 -11.93 25.00
C GLU A 305 -2.21 -12.34 23.55
N VAL A 306 -1.84 -13.59 23.20
CA VAL A 306 -1.97 -14.13 21.84
C VAL A 306 -2.94 -15.30 21.86
N PHE A 307 -3.90 -15.28 20.96
CA PHE A 307 -4.94 -16.30 20.79
C PHE A 307 -4.88 -16.87 19.40
N TYR A 308 -5.07 -18.18 19.28
CA TYR A 308 -5.10 -18.89 18.01
C TYR A 308 -6.44 -19.60 17.83
N LYS A 309 -6.91 -19.65 16.59
CA LYS A 309 -8.08 -20.45 16.17
C LYS A 309 -7.81 -21.08 14.81
N ASP A 310 -7.94 -22.41 14.72
CA ASP A 310 -7.96 -23.08 13.42
C ASP A 310 -9.22 -22.67 12.67
N PHE A 311 -9.09 -22.35 11.38
CA PHE A 311 -10.16 -21.76 10.59
C PHE A 311 -10.44 -22.58 9.32
N HIS A 312 -11.47 -23.42 9.38
CA HIS A 312 -12.03 -24.21 8.26
C HIS A 312 -10.98 -24.94 7.42
N GLU A 313 -9.97 -25.56 8.03
CA GLU A 313 -8.86 -26.25 7.34
C GLU A 313 -8.08 -25.36 6.33
N MET A 314 -8.38 -24.05 6.29
CA MET A 314 -7.70 -23.10 5.41
C MET A 314 -6.43 -22.50 6.04
N GLY A 315 -6.31 -22.55 7.37
CA GLY A 315 -5.20 -21.95 8.11
C GLY A 315 -5.58 -21.58 9.54
N LYS A 316 -4.89 -20.61 10.11
CA LYS A 316 -5.08 -20.15 11.49
C LYS A 316 -5.35 -18.66 11.57
N LEU A 317 -6.24 -18.25 12.45
CA LEU A 317 -6.37 -16.89 12.94
C LEU A 317 -5.42 -16.70 14.12
N GLU A 318 -4.60 -15.66 14.08
CA GLU A 318 -3.76 -15.21 15.19
C GLU A 318 -4.27 -13.85 15.64
N LEU A 319 -4.74 -13.76 16.88
CA LEU A 319 -5.24 -12.53 17.48
C LEU A 319 -4.36 -12.13 18.64
N LYS A 320 -3.64 -11.00 18.51
CA LYS A 320 -2.88 -10.36 19.60
C LYS A 320 -3.76 -9.29 20.22
N VAL A 321 -3.93 -9.31 21.54
CA VAL A 321 -4.78 -8.35 22.26
C VAL A 321 -4.01 -7.73 23.41
N LEU A 322 -3.98 -6.41 23.46
CA LEU A 322 -3.52 -5.63 24.58
C LEU A 322 -4.72 -4.89 25.21
N ILE A 323 -4.91 -5.08 26.51
CA ILE A 323 -5.87 -4.31 27.31
C ILE A 323 -5.10 -3.61 28.40
N ASP A 324 -5.07 -2.29 28.36
CA ASP A 324 -4.36 -1.48 29.35
C ASP A 324 -5.12 -0.15 29.60
N PRO A 325 -5.69 0.01 30.81
CA PRO A 325 -6.40 1.24 31.18
C PRO A 325 -5.52 2.50 31.24
N ASN A 326 -4.22 2.34 31.40
CA ASN A 326 -3.25 3.42 31.50
C ASN A 326 -2.78 3.94 30.14
N LEU A 327 -3.07 3.19 29.07
CA LEU A 327 -2.72 3.56 27.71
C LEU A 327 -3.94 4.12 26.97
N ASN A 328 -3.72 5.17 26.20
CA ASN A 328 -4.75 5.68 25.31
C ASN A 328 -4.77 4.85 24.00
N LEU A 329 -5.39 3.68 24.05
CA LEU A 329 -5.50 2.77 22.92
C LEU A 329 -6.70 3.12 22.03
N ASP A 330 -6.63 2.81 20.74
CA ASP A 330 -7.60 3.22 19.72
C ASP A 330 -8.93 2.44 19.71
N LYS A 331 -9.02 1.38 20.51
CA LYS A 331 -10.20 0.48 20.65
C LYS A 331 -10.59 -0.19 19.33
N LYS A 332 -9.60 -0.57 18.54
CA LYS A 332 -9.77 -1.22 17.24
C LYS A 332 -8.96 -2.50 17.14
N CYS A 333 -9.37 -3.35 16.23
CA CYS A 333 -8.60 -4.52 15.81
C CYS A 333 -8.07 -4.28 14.40
N LEU A 334 -6.75 -4.21 14.26
CA LEU A 334 -6.08 -4.09 12.98
C LEU A 334 -6.13 -5.43 12.25
N ARG A 335 -6.62 -5.43 11.01
CA ARG A 335 -6.50 -6.55 10.07
C ARG A 335 -5.18 -6.41 9.31
N THR A 336 -4.44 -7.50 9.20
CA THR A 336 -3.16 -7.50 8.49
C THR A 336 -3.02 -8.73 7.60
N ARG A 337 -2.26 -8.58 6.52
CA ARG A 337 -1.78 -9.70 5.71
C ARG A 337 -0.69 -10.47 6.45
N GLU A 338 -0.35 -11.65 5.94
CA GLU A 338 0.76 -12.46 6.46
C GLU A 338 2.11 -11.72 6.38
N THR A 339 2.29 -10.85 5.40
CA THR A 339 3.45 -9.96 5.27
C THR A 339 3.55 -8.92 6.40
N GLY A 340 2.52 -8.72 7.20
CA GLY A 340 2.42 -7.66 8.21
C GLY A 340 1.90 -6.32 7.69
N MET A 341 1.57 -6.24 6.40
CA MET A 341 0.95 -5.03 5.82
C MET A 341 -0.46 -4.84 6.39
N LYS A 342 -0.76 -3.60 6.80
CA LYS A 342 -2.09 -3.20 7.22
C LYS A 342 -3.10 -3.31 6.08
N LEU A 343 -4.27 -3.86 6.40
CA LEU A 343 -5.45 -3.79 5.56
C LEU A 343 -6.38 -2.66 6.06
N PHE A 344 -7.08 -2.91 7.13
CA PHE A 344 -8.01 -1.95 7.72
C PHE A 344 -8.17 -2.17 9.23
N ASN A 345 -8.81 -1.21 9.88
CA ASN A 345 -9.11 -1.27 11.30
C ASN A 345 -10.59 -1.63 11.52
N GLN A 346 -10.84 -2.76 12.17
CA GLN A 346 -12.18 -3.14 12.63
C GLN A 346 -12.51 -2.41 13.91
N GLY A 347 -13.52 -1.55 13.85
CA GLY A 347 -14.06 -0.84 15.01
C GLY A 347 -15.34 -1.47 15.56
N LYS A 348 -16.00 -0.78 16.51
CA LYS A 348 -17.28 -1.16 17.11
C LYS A 348 -17.29 -2.48 17.90
N ILE A 349 -16.11 -2.92 18.40
CA ILE A 349 -15.98 -4.13 19.21
C ILE A 349 -16.42 -3.84 20.64
N SER A 350 -15.83 -2.83 21.30
CA SER A 350 -16.22 -2.33 22.61
C SER A 350 -15.95 -0.83 22.73
N LYS A 351 -16.85 -0.11 23.40
CA LYS A 351 -16.66 1.33 23.70
C LYS A 351 -15.99 1.56 25.05
N SER A 352 -16.20 0.66 26.02
CA SER A 352 -15.74 0.80 27.42
C SER A 352 -14.35 0.22 27.66
N ILE A 353 -14.02 -0.89 27.02
CA ILE A 353 -12.74 -1.56 27.23
C ILE A 353 -11.61 -0.77 26.53
N PRO A 354 -10.54 -0.40 27.24
CA PRO A 354 -9.36 0.24 26.66
C PRO A 354 -8.45 -0.86 26.05
N PHE A 355 -8.62 -1.15 24.77
CA PHE A 355 -7.88 -2.20 24.08
C PHE A 355 -7.31 -1.74 22.74
N ALA A 356 -6.32 -2.48 22.28
CA ALA A 356 -5.93 -2.56 20.86
C ALA A 356 -5.67 -4.02 20.51
N ALA A 357 -5.91 -4.39 19.27
CA ALA A 357 -5.71 -5.76 18.82
C ALA A 357 -5.17 -5.82 17.39
N ILE A 358 -4.50 -6.94 17.07
CA ILE A 358 -4.01 -7.26 15.73
C ILE A 358 -4.53 -8.64 15.37
N LEU A 359 -5.26 -8.75 14.26
CA LEU A 359 -5.63 -10.02 13.65
C LEU A 359 -4.80 -10.30 12.42
N SER A 360 -4.07 -11.39 12.42
CA SER A 360 -3.30 -11.90 11.29
C SER A 360 -3.92 -13.20 10.78
N LEU A 361 -4.05 -13.31 9.46
CA LEU A 361 -4.47 -14.52 8.78
C LEU A 361 -3.22 -15.34 8.44
N ARG A 362 -3.07 -16.52 9.05
CA ARG A 362 -1.90 -17.39 8.86
C ARG A 362 -2.27 -18.59 8.00
N GLY A 363 -1.55 -18.78 6.93
CA GLY A 363 -1.70 -19.88 5.98
C GLY A 363 -2.12 -19.44 4.58
N GLU A 364 -1.54 -20.12 3.60
CA GLU A 364 -1.65 -19.73 2.18
C GLU A 364 -3.09 -19.75 1.66
N VAL A 365 -3.87 -20.79 2.01
CA VAL A 365 -5.25 -20.93 1.54
C VAL A 365 -6.14 -19.85 2.13
N LEU A 366 -5.99 -19.57 3.44
CA LEU A 366 -6.74 -18.52 4.14
C LEU A 366 -6.38 -17.14 3.59
N GLY A 367 -5.09 -16.87 3.44
CA GLY A 367 -4.61 -15.61 2.84
C GLY A 367 -5.15 -15.38 1.43
N LYS A 368 -5.10 -16.41 0.55
CA LYS A 368 -5.65 -16.34 -0.81
C LYS A 368 -7.16 -16.11 -0.83
N TYR A 369 -7.91 -16.72 0.10
CA TYR A 369 -9.35 -16.53 0.16
C TYR A 369 -9.69 -15.06 0.45
N PHE A 370 -9.14 -14.49 1.52
CA PHE A 370 -9.44 -13.11 1.92
C PHE A 370 -8.83 -12.06 0.98
N LEU A 371 -7.69 -12.36 0.33
CA LEU A 371 -7.13 -11.48 -0.70
C LEU A 371 -8.09 -11.26 -1.88
N LYS A 372 -8.89 -12.27 -2.27
CA LYS A 372 -9.91 -12.12 -3.31
C LYS A 372 -11.07 -11.21 -2.91
N LEU A 373 -11.31 -11.04 -1.61
CA LEU A 373 -12.32 -10.13 -1.08
C LEU A 373 -11.84 -8.68 -0.99
N GLU A 374 -10.53 -8.42 -1.14
CA GLU A 374 -10.00 -7.06 -1.06
C GLU A 374 -10.39 -6.28 -2.31
N PRO A 375 -10.93 -5.06 -2.18
CA PRO A 375 -11.09 -4.12 -3.29
C PRO A 375 -9.72 -3.60 -3.77
N PRO A 376 -9.64 -2.87 -4.89
CA PRO A 376 -8.38 -2.29 -5.36
C PRO A 376 -7.68 -1.35 -4.37
N THR A 377 -8.42 -0.75 -3.46
CA THR A 377 -7.92 0.13 -2.40
C THR A 377 -7.33 -0.64 -1.21
N HIS A 378 -7.55 -1.97 -1.15
CA HIS A 378 -7.09 -2.85 -0.07
C HIS A 378 -7.43 -2.34 1.35
N ASP A 379 -8.61 -1.76 1.53
CA ASP A 379 -9.06 -1.11 2.77
C ASP A 379 -10.28 -1.76 3.42
N SER A 380 -10.73 -2.90 2.90
CA SER A 380 -11.89 -3.64 3.38
C SER A 380 -11.90 -5.09 2.88
N TRP A 381 -12.86 -5.87 3.34
CA TRP A 381 -13.28 -7.12 2.71
C TRP A 381 -14.68 -6.92 2.12
N ASP A 382 -14.77 -7.05 0.80
CA ASP A 382 -15.99 -6.88 0.03
C ASP A 382 -16.54 -8.25 -0.36
N VAL A 383 -17.64 -8.62 0.26
CA VAL A 383 -18.30 -9.94 0.07
C VAL A 383 -18.87 -10.14 -1.33
N ASP A 384 -19.18 -9.05 -2.05
CA ASP A 384 -19.69 -9.12 -3.42
C ASP A 384 -18.63 -9.63 -4.41
N ARG A 385 -17.36 -9.68 -3.99
CA ARG A 385 -16.23 -10.22 -4.75
C ARG A 385 -16.03 -11.73 -4.57
N ALA A 386 -16.70 -12.32 -3.57
CA ALA A 386 -16.59 -13.75 -3.30
C ALA A 386 -17.33 -14.58 -4.35
N PRO A 387 -16.80 -15.74 -4.74
CA PRO A 387 -17.57 -16.72 -5.54
C PRO A 387 -18.84 -17.18 -4.84
N ASN A 388 -18.84 -17.21 -3.51
CA ASN A 388 -20.00 -17.51 -2.66
C ASN A 388 -20.12 -16.41 -1.58
N LYS A 389 -21.02 -15.46 -1.81
CA LYS A 389 -21.25 -14.32 -0.93
C LYS A 389 -21.70 -14.75 0.47
N ALA A 390 -22.66 -15.66 0.58
CA ALA A 390 -23.19 -16.10 1.87
C ALA A 390 -22.09 -16.77 2.74
N GLN A 391 -21.21 -17.54 2.12
CA GLN A 391 -20.06 -18.15 2.81
C GLN A 391 -19.06 -17.09 3.28
N ALA A 392 -18.78 -16.06 2.46
CA ALA A 392 -17.88 -14.98 2.83
C ALA A 392 -18.44 -14.15 4.00
N GLU A 393 -19.73 -13.83 3.98
CA GLU A 393 -20.43 -13.19 5.10
C GLU A 393 -20.32 -14.02 6.38
N GLN A 394 -20.60 -15.32 6.30
CA GLN A 394 -20.48 -16.24 7.43
C GLN A 394 -19.06 -16.26 8.02
N TYR A 395 -18.03 -16.30 7.18
CA TYR A 395 -16.63 -16.32 7.62
C TYR A 395 -16.22 -15.01 8.31
N ILE A 396 -16.62 -13.88 7.75
CA ILE A 396 -16.36 -12.57 8.35
C ILE A 396 -17.07 -12.45 9.70
N ASP A 397 -18.32 -12.85 9.79
CA ASP A 397 -19.12 -12.84 11.03
C ASP A 397 -18.51 -13.76 12.10
N GLU A 398 -18.02 -14.94 11.72
CA GLU A 398 -17.36 -15.87 12.63
C GLU A 398 -16.06 -15.27 13.22
N ILE A 399 -15.27 -14.61 12.38
CA ILE A 399 -14.05 -13.91 12.82
C ILE A 399 -14.42 -12.79 13.79
N GLN A 400 -15.41 -11.96 13.46
CA GLN A 400 -15.82 -10.82 14.30
C GLN A 400 -16.41 -11.27 15.64
N LYS A 401 -17.19 -12.35 15.66
CA LYS A 401 -17.72 -12.94 16.90
C LYS A 401 -16.59 -13.44 17.80
N TRP A 402 -15.67 -14.22 17.26
CA TRP A 402 -14.54 -14.76 18.00
C TRP A 402 -13.67 -13.66 18.62
N GLU A 403 -13.34 -12.60 17.86
CA GLU A 403 -12.61 -11.45 18.38
C GLU A 403 -13.35 -10.75 19.50
N LYS A 404 -14.62 -10.48 19.29
CA LYS A 404 -15.48 -9.78 20.26
C LYS A 404 -15.57 -10.58 21.57
N GLU A 405 -15.75 -11.90 21.51
CA GLU A 405 -15.80 -12.77 22.66
C GLU A 405 -14.49 -12.72 23.48
N ILE A 406 -13.33 -12.80 22.82
CA ILE A 406 -12.02 -12.73 23.48
C ILE A 406 -11.83 -11.37 24.15
N ILE A 407 -12.06 -10.27 23.43
CA ILE A 407 -11.83 -8.92 23.94
C ILE A 407 -12.77 -8.61 25.12
N ILE A 408 -14.03 -9.00 25.04
CA ILE A 408 -14.99 -8.80 26.14
C ILE A 408 -14.61 -9.65 27.36
N LYS A 409 -14.35 -10.95 27.16
CA LYS A 409 -13.96 -11.87 28.25
C LYS A 409 -12.69 -11.40 28.96
N LYS A 410 -11.73 -10.88 28.24
CA LYS A 410 -10.48 -10.36 28.81
C LYS A 410 -10.68 -9.00 29.48
N GLY A 411 -11.44 -8.09 28.85
CA GLY A 411 -11.77 -6.80 29.42
C GLY A 411 -12.51 -6.87 30.75
N ALA A 412 -13.40 -7.84 30.88
CA ALA A 412 -14.12 -8.09 32.13
C ALA A 412 -13.18 -8.54 33.28
N LYS A 413 -12.08 -9.24 32.97
CA LYS A 413 -11.08 -9.64 33.94
C LYS A 413 -10.11 -8.51 34.37
N THR A 414 -9.91 -7.53 33.49
CA THR A 414 -8.92 -6.46 33.66
C THR A 414 -9.51 -5.21 34.34
N SER A 415 -10.85 -5.11 34.46
CA SER A 415 -11.52 -3.97 35.08
C SER A 415 -11.27 -3.96 36.59
N PHE A 416 -10.34 -3.12 37.02
CA PHE A 416 -10.11 -2.77 38.42
C PHE A 416 -11.01 -1.58 38.84
N GLY A 417 -11.88 -1.81 39.84
CA GLY A 417 -12.78 -0.80 40.39
C GLY A 417 -14.12 -0.71 39.67
N ASP A 418 -15.12 -0.11 40.34
CA ASP A 418 -16.51 0.03 39.90
C ASP A 418 -16.66 0.59 38.47
N ILE A 419 -16.48 -0.26 37.47
CA ILE A 419 -16.94 0.05 36.13
C ILE A 419 -18.41 -0.32 36.10
N SER A 420 -19.27 0.67 36.06
CA SER A 420 -20.69 0.53 35.79
C SER A 420 -20.87 -0.27 34.50
N VAL A 421 -21.40 -1.48 34.63
CA VAL A 421 -21.59 -2.47 33.54
C VAL A 421 -22.74 -2.07 32.63
N SER A 422 -23.13 -0.79 32.58
CA SER A 422 -24.27 -0.30 31.78
C SER A 422 -24.18 -0.57 30.27
N GLY A 423 -23.05 -1.05 29.75
CA GLY A 423 -22.87 -1.45 28.36
C GLY A 423 -22.89 -2.97 28.11
N LEU A 424 -22.69 -3.81 29.11
CA LEU A 424 -22.62 -5.28 28.92
C LEU A 424 -23.99 -5.88 28.63
N SER A 425 -25.05 -5.39 29.28
CA SER A 425 -26.41 -5.88 29.09
C SER A 425 -26.96 -5.61 27.68
N GLN A 426 -26.47 -4.58 27.00
CA GLN A 426 -26.92 -4.27 25.62
C GLN A 426 -26.20 -5.11 24.54
N ASN A 427 -25.10 -5.76 24.89
CA ASN A 427 -24.28 -6.52 23.95
C ASN A 427 -24.32 -8.04 24.14
N LEU A 428 -24.89 -8.51 25.24
CA LEU A 428 -25.22 -9.91 25.47
C LEU A 428 -26.70 -10.11 25.06
N ALA A 429 -26.92 -10.32 23.77
CA ALA A 429 -28.23 -10.82 23.32
C ALA A 429 -28.37 -12.27 23.78
N ILE A 430 -29.01 -12.49 24.92
CA ILE A 430 -29.43 -13.82 25.31
C ILE A 430 -30.67 -14.14 24.46
N ASN A 431 -30.50 -14.93 23.42
CA ASN A 431 -31.57 -15.56 22.68
C ASN A 431 -32.21 -16.62 23.59
N GLY A 432 -33.23 -16.22 24.33
CA GLY A 432 -34.07 -17.13 25.13
C GLY A 432 -35.31 -16.37 25.57
N GLY A 433 -36.44 -16.67 24.96
CA GLY A 433 -37.74 -16.11 25.30
C GLY A 433 -38.17 -16.47 26.71
N TYR A 434 -38.09 -15.53 27.64
CA TYR A 434 -38.79 -15.58 28.93
C TYR A 434 -39.26 -14.19 29.37
N SER A 435 -40.37 -14.16 30.09
CA SER A 435 -41.10 -12.97 30.49
C SER A 435 -40.32 -12.01 31.39
N SER A 436 -40.65 -10.73 31.33
CA SER A 436 -39.92 -9.57 31.83
C SER A 436 -39.63 -9.48 33.35
N SER A 437 -40.18 -10.34 34.17
CA SER A 437 -39.97 -10.31 35.63
C SER A 437 -38.82 -11.18 36.16
N LYS A 438 -38.34 -12.17 35.36
CA LYS A 438 -37.19 -13.04 35.75
C LYS A 438 -35.81 -12.57 35.21
N LYS A 439 -35.77 -11.57 34.38
CA LYS A 439 -34.51 -11.06 33.80
C LYS A 439 -33.63 -10.27 34.78
N ILE A 440 -34.19 -9.69 35.80
CA ILE A 440 -33.46 -8.84 36.77
C ILE A 440 -32.66 -9.69 37.73
N ASP A 441 -33.25 -10.81 38.18
CA ASP A 441 -32.61 -11.70 39.16
C ASP A 441 -31.41 -12.48 38.58
N ALA A 442 -31.50 -12.95 37.33
CA ALA A 442 -30.37 -13.64 36.66
C ALA A 442 -29.18 -12.74 36.36
N LEU A 443 -29.39 -11.44 36.17
CA LEU A 443 -28.31 -10.47 35.95
C LEU A 443 -27.61 -10.09 37.27
N SER A 444 -28.35 -10.03 38.39
CA SER A 444 -27.79 -9.75 39.71
C SER A 444 -26.92 -10.91 40.21
N GLU A 445 -27.32 -12.16 39.97
CA GLU A 445 -26.52 -13.33 40.34
C GLU A 445 -25.22 -13.43 39.52
N THR A 446 -25.27 -13.17 38.23
CA THR A 446 -24.07 -13.18 37.36
C THR A 446 -23.12 -12.05 37.70
N VAL A 447 -23.62 -10.88 38.12
CA VAL A 447 -22.79 -9.74 38.58
C VAL A 447 -22.19 -10.04 39.95
N ASN A 448 -22.91 -10.67 40.88
CA ASN A 448 -22.40 -11.04 42.19
C ASN A 448 -21.29 -12.10 42.11
N ASP A 449 -21.37 -13.07 41.23
CA ASP A 449 -20.32 -14.07 41.00
C ASP A 449 -19.03 -13.46 40.49
N ILE A 450 -19.09 -12.39 39.69
CA ILE A 450 -17.91 -11.65 39.22
C ILE A 450 -17.28 -10.84 40.37
N TYR A 451 -18.05 -10.32 41.32
CA TYR A 451 -17.54 -9.59 42.49
C TYR A 451 -16.93 -10.49 43.57
N CYS A 452 -17.50 -11.69 43.81
CA CYS A 452 -17.01 -12.60 44.82
C CYS A 452 -15.65 -13.26 44.51
N SER A 453 -15.21 -13.29 43.26
CA SER A 453 -13.91 -13.86 42.86
C SER A 453 -12.71 -12.94 43.14
N LYS A 454 -12.89 -11.71 43.61
CA LYS A 454 -11.84 -10.73 43.89
C LYS A 454 -11.52 -10.49 45.39
N ALA A 455 -12.23 -11.13 46.31
CA ALA A 455 -12.04 -10.92 47.74
C ALA A 455 -11.18 -11.99 48.40
N LYS A 456 -10.21 -12.58 47.65
CA LYS A 456 -9.18 -13.45 48.29
C LYS A 456 -7.82 -13.21 47.67
#